data_98435d4373a7fa7bd887fae340f8829c
#
_entry.id   98435d4373a7fa7bd887fae340f8829c
#
_cell.length_a   1.000
_cell.length_b   1.000
_cell.length_c   1.000
_cell.angle_alpha   90.00
_cell.angle_beta   90.00
_cell.angle_gamma   90.00
#
_symmetry.space_group_name_H-M   'P 1'
#
loop_
_entity.id
_entity.type
_entity.pdbx_description
1 polymer ?
#
loop_
_entity_poly.entity_id
_entity_poly.type
_entity_poly.pdbx_seq_one_letter_code
_entity_poly.pdbx_strand_id
1 'polypeptide(L)'
;MVSEDCLMNGVNETMEVAKGISDYGIIIVICAVFLILATGLMVACFRWFKSAIENILTYTDELKELNGKFDHNNHIMESIAEGLVPETQLRIKNISGAFFDLATEKVCRLIKRVREENHIANKDATHTKVLTLLHNLYEDRNSKLDNFKYRGKKLPEYCNSEWVDWVAKVVEGELYNEAGPNNGRAYTNVKAVYDNIKLDFYHRINNQQEQIQ
;
A
#
# COMPACT_ATOMS: atom_id res chain seq x y z
N MET A 1 -97.36 -14.04 57.93
CA MET A 1 -96.73 -14.43 56.67
C MET A 1 -96.03 -13.19 55.96
N VAL A 2 -95.42 -12.32 56.77
CA VAL A 2 -94.68 -11.10 56.24
C VAL A 2 -93.27 -11.01 56.80
N SER A 3 -92.86 -11.96 57.67
CA SER A 3 -91.54 -11.80 58.34
C SER A 3 -90.41 -12.63 57.73
N GLU A 4 -90.67 -13.64 56.87
CA GLU A 4 -89.67 -14.51 56.29
C GLU A 4 -89.03 -13.93 54.97
N ASP A 5 -89.85 -13.23 54.16
CA ASP A 5 -89.35 -12.59 52.92
C ASP A 5 -88.41 -11.43 53.20
N CYS A 6 -88.61 -10.70 54.29
CA CYS A 6 -87.79 -9.54 54.67
C CYS A 6 -86.43 -10.04 55.25
N LEU A 7 -86.37 -11.15 55.93
CA LEU A 7 -85.13 -11.78 56.42
C LEU A 7 -84.30 -12.36 55.27
N MET A 8 -84.96 -13.01 54.29
CA MET A 8 -84.25 -13.59 53.14
C MET A 8 -83.65 -12.48 52.21
N ASN A 9 -84.37 -11.40 52.06
CA ASN A 9 -83.81 -10.26 51.26
C ASN A 9 -82.60 -9.64 51.94
N GLY A 10 -82.62 -9.46 53.29
CA GLY A 10 -81.46 -8.93 54.05
C GLY A 10 -80.22 -9.86 54.01
N VAL A 11 -80.43 -11.15 53.99
CA VAL A 11 -79.37 -12.16 53.88
C VAL A 11 -78.76 -12.18 52.47
N ASN A 12 -79.55 -12.00 51.43
CA ASN A 12 -79.10 -11.95 50.06
C ASN A 12 -78.28 -10.63 49.80
N GLU A 13 -78.75 -9.47 50.29
CA GLU A 13 -77.99 -8.18 50.20
C GLU A 13 -76.65 -8.27 50.95
N THR A 14 -76.59 -8.81 52.13
CA THR A 14 -75.36 -8.98 52.91
C THR A 14 -74.41 -9.97 52.21
N MET A 15 -74.94 -10.99 51.54
CA MET A 15 -74.14 -11.96 50.79
C MET A 15 -73.54 -11.36 49.48
N GLU A 16 -74.33 -10.52 48.80
CA GLU A 16 -73.83 -9.72 47.65
C GLU A 16 -72.74 -8.73 48.04
N VAL A 17 -72.92 -8.00 49.12
CA VAL A 17 -71.93 -7.09 49.68
C VAL A 17 -70.63 -7.80 50.10
N ALA A 18 -70.80 -8.97 50.79
CA ALA A 18 -69.68 -9.83 51.16
C ALA A 18 -68.89 -10.36 49.94
N LYS A 19 -69.61 -10.72 48.87
CA LYS A 19 -69.04 -11.23 47.62
C LYS A 19 -68.31 -10.11 46.92
N GLY A 20 -68.91 -8.89 46.86
CA GLY A 20 -68.26 -7.69 46.30
C GLY A 20 -67.00 -7.33 47.08
N ILE A 21 -67.01 -7.36 48.38
CA ILE A 21 -65.80 -7.13 49.20
C ILE A 21 -64.69 -8.16 48.96
N SER A 22 -65.10 -9.46 48.77
CA SER A 22 -64.17 -10.56 48.45
C SER A 22 -63.54 -10.38 47.10
N ASP A 23 -64.29 -10.00 46.08
CA ASP A 23 -63.78 -9.76 44.72
C ASP A 23 -62.88 -8.53 44.68
N TYR A 24 -63.20 -7.43 45.34
CA TYR A 24 -62.32 -6.28 45.53
C TYR A 24 -61.04 -6.64 46.28
N GLY A 25 -61.12 -7.47 47.29
CA GLY A 25 -59.94 -7.92 48.04
C GLY A 25 -58.98 -8.73 47.20
N ILE A 26 -59.50 -9.61 46.33
CA ILE A 26 -58.67 -10.41 45.39
C ILE A 26 -58.01 -9.49 44.39
N ILE A 27 -58.71 -8.49 43.80
CA ILE A 27 -58.15 -7.53 42.85
C ILE A 27 -57.01 -6.75 43.48
N ILE A 28 -57.17 -6.27 44.74
CA ILE A 28 -56.14 -5.52 45.44
C ILE A 28 -54.89 -6.38 45.65
N VAL A 29 -55.04 -7.66 46.02
CA VAL A 29 -53.91 -8.57 46.17
C VAL A 29 -53.19 -8.82 44.83
N ILE A 30 -53.95 -9.02 43.75
CA ILE A 30 -53.38 -9.19 42.42
C ILE A 30 -52.60 -7.95 41.96
N CYS A 31 -53.17 -6.76 42.18
CA CYS A 31 -52.53 -5.49 41.91
C CYS A 31 -51.24 -5.31 42.75
N ALA A 32 -51.27 -5.67 44.00
CA ALA A 32 -50.08 -5.56 44.87
C ALA A 32 -48.94 -6.49 44.39
N VAL A 33 -49.30 -7.75 44.06
CA VAL A 33 -48.32 -8.71 43.51
C VAL A 33 -47.77 -8.20 42.19
N PHE A 34 -48.63 -7.69 41.31
CA PHE A 34 -48.21 -7.14 40.03
C PHE A 34 -47.22 -5.93 40.21
N LEU A 35 -47.52 -5.03 41.12
CA LEU A 35 -46.64 -3.90 41.41
C LEU A 35 -45.27 -4.33 41.96
N ILE A 36 -45.24 -5.35 42.83
CA ILE A 36 -43.99 -5.92 43.36
C ILE A 36 -43.17 -6.53 42.22
N LEU A 37 -43.79 -7.32 41.38
CA LEU A 37 -43.12 -7.95 40.23
C LEU A 37 -42.62 -6.89 39.22
N ALA A 38 -43.45 -5.90 38.89
CA ALA A 38 -43.09 -4.80 37.99
C ALA A 38 -41.91 -4.01 38.52
N THR A 39 -41.93 -3.67 39.82
CA THR A 39 -40.83 -2.93 40.47
C THR A 39 -39.55 -3.77 40.49
N GLY A 40 -39.64 -5.07 40.81
CA GLY A 40 -38.51 -5.99 40.77
C GLY A 40 -37.89 -6.11 39.37
N LEU A 41 -38.73 -6.25 38.34
CA LEU A 41 -38.29 -6.28 36.94
C LEU A 41 -37.63 -4.98 36.52
N MET A 42 -38.20 -3.82 36.90
CA MET A 42 -37.65 -2.49 36.60
C MET A 42 -36.25 -2.30 37.20
N VAL A 43 -36.07 -2.71 38.48
CA VAL A 43 -34.77 -2.69 39.16
C VAL A 43 -33.76 -3.64 38.44
N ALA A 44 -34.17 -4.82 38.07
CA ALA A 44 -33.32 -5.76 37.37
C ALA A 44 -32.90 -5.22 35.99
N CYS A 45 -33.83 -4.68 35.20
CA CYS A 45 -33.55 -4.01 33.92
C CYS A 45 -32.60 -2.84 34.08
N PHE A 46 -32.80 -1.99 35.11
CA PHE A 46 -31.93 -0.84 35.34
C PHE A 46 -30.51 -1.29 35.69
N ARG A 47 -30.35 -2.30 36.55
CA ARG A 47 -29.03 -2.86 36.89
C ARG A 47 -28.34 -3.48 35.65
N TRP A 48 -29.05 -4.20 34.82
CA TRP A 48 -28.54 -4.76 33.58
C TRP A 48 -28.11 -3.65 32.61
N PHE A 49 -28.95 -2.62 32.45
CA PHE A 49 -28.67 -1.50 31.55
C PHE A 49 -27.45 -0.71 32.03
N LYS A 50 -27.33 -0.48 33.33
CA LYS A 50 -26.14 0.18 33.92
C LYS A 50 -24.86 -0.63 33.62
N SER A 51 -24.90 -1.96 33.83
CA SER A 51 -23.75 -2.84 33.52
C SER A 51 -23.40 -2.84 32.03
N ALA A 52 -24.42 -2.81 31.16
CA ALA A 52 -24.19 -2.73 29.71
C ALA A 52 -23.51 -1.43 29.31
N ILE A 53 -23.94 -0.29 29.90
CA ILE A 53 -23.29 1.01 29.62
C ILE A 53 -21.84 1.03 30.13
N GLU A 54 -21.57 0.50 31.32
CA GLU A 54 -20.21 0.43 31.87
C GLU A 54 -19.29 -0.40 30.97
N ASN A 55 -19.76 -1.52 30.44
CA ASN A 55 -19.02 -2.34 29.48
C ASN A 55 -18.74 -1.58 28.17
N ILE A 56 -19.74 -0.87 27.62
CA ILE A 56 -19.57 -0.06 26.41
C ILE A 56 -18.52 1.03 26.61
N LEU A 57 -18.53 1.70 27.76
CA LEU A 57 -17.54 2.72 28.09
C LEU A 57 -16.13 2.14 28.15
N THR A 58 -15.97 0.96 28.78
CA THR A 58 -14.69 0.26 28.86
C THR A 58 -14.18 -0.11 27.46
N TYR A 59 -15.03 -0.68 26.59
CA TYR A 59 -14.64 -0.97 25.20
C TYR A 59 -14.31 0.29 24.41
N THR A 60 -14.98 1.40 24.67
CA THR A 60 -14.68 2.67 24.00
C THR A 60 -13.29 3.20 24.40
N ASP A 61 -12.91 3.05 25.67
CA ASP A 61 -11.59 3.46 26.14
C ASP A 61 -10.48 2.53 25.60
N GLU A 62 -10.71 1.22 25.54
CA GLU A 62 -9.80 0.26 24.89
C GLU A 62 -9.62 0.58 23.40
N LEU A 63 -10.70 0.93 22.69
CA LEU A 63 -10.64 1.34 21.28
C LEU A 63 -9.85 2.63 21.08
N LYS A 64 -9.97 3.60 21.98
CA LYS A 64 -9.17 4.83 21.95
C LYS A 64 -7.68 4.56 22.15
N GLU A 65 -7.34 3.68 23.10
CA GLU A 65 -5.96 3.29 23.35
C GLU A 65 -5.37 2.55 22.15
N LEU A 66 -6.16 1.63 21.54
CA LEU A 66 -5.77 0.90 20.33
C LEU A 66 -5.52 1.86 19.16
N ASN A 67 -6.42 2.84 18.96
CA ASN A 67 -6.28 3.84 17.91
C ASN A 67 -5.01 4.70 18.13
N GLY A 68 -4.72 5.10 19.35
CA GLY A 68 -3.47 5.80 19.68
C GLY A 68 -2.21 4.97 19.39
N LYS A 69 -2.25 3.66 19.62
CA LYS A 69 -1.15 2.75 19.25
C LYS A 69 -1.01 2.62 17.73
N PHE A 70 -2.13 2.62 16.99
CA PHE A 70 -2.13 2.61 15.52
C PHE A 70 -1.50 3.88 14.95
N ASP A 71 -1.89 5.04 15.45
CA ASP A 71 -1.32 6.33 15.01
C ASP A 71 0.18 6.41 15.30
N HIS A 72 0.61 5.92 16.46
CA HIS A 72 2.03 5.86 16.81
C HIS A 72 2.81 4.91 15.86
N ASN A 73 2.26 3.73 15.56
CA ASN A 73 2.87 2.80 14.62
C ASN A 73 2.96 3.37 13.20
N ASN A 74 1.91 4.06 12.73
CA ASN A 74 1.91 4.72 11.43
C ASN A 74 2.99 5.79 11.35
N HIS A 75 3.14 6.61 12.40
CA HIS A 75 4.18 7.62 12.47
C HIS A 75 5.60 7.01 12.44
N ILE A 76 5.82 5.88 13.13
CA ILE A 76 7.09 5.15 13.09
C ILE A 76 7.34 4.61 11.68
N MET A 77 6.32 4.02 11.03
CA MET A 77 6.44 3.50 9.67
C MET A 77 6.75 4.60 8.65
N GLU A 78 6.11 5.77 8.77
CA GLU A 78 6.43 6.96 7.95
C GLU A 78 7.88 7.41 8.16
N SER A 79 8.33 7.55 9.40
CA SER A 79 9.70 7.94 9.73
C SER A 79 10.73 6.96 9.18
N ILE A 80 10.47 5.65 9.26
CA ILE A 80 11.32 4.61 8.67
C ILE A 80 11.32 4.72 7.14
N ALA A 81 10.15 4.92 6.52
CA ALA A 81 10.02 5.06 5.08
C ALA A 81 10.79 6.29 4.57
N GLU A 82 10.66 7.44 5.22
CA GLU A 82 11.41 8.67 4.91
C GLU A 82 12.92 8.46 5.02
N GLY A 83 13.40 7.74 6.03
CA GLY A 83 14.82 7.43 6.21
C GLY A 83 15.36 6.44 5.16
N LEU A 84 14.57 5.50 4.69
CA LEU A 84 14.98 4.48 3.71
C LEU A 84 14.98 4.99 2.26
N VAL A 85 14.17 6.01 1.93
CA VAL A 85 14.09 6.55 0.56
C VAL A 85 15.45 7.10 0.08
N PRO A 86 16.15 7.97 0.82
CA PRO A 86 17.45 8.49 0.40
C PRO A 86 18.52 7.40 0.27
N GLU A 87 18.57 6.44 1.19
CA GLU A 87 19.52 5.34 1.14
C GLU A 87 19.27 4.44 -0.08
N THR A 88 18.01 4.13 -0.36
CA THR A 88 17.63 3.33 -1.52
C THR A 88 17.97 4.05 -2.82
N GLN A 89 17.73 5.36 -2.92
CA GLN A 89 18.12 6.16 -4.07
C GLN A 89 19.62 6.19 -4.27
N LEU A 90 20.40 6.32 -3.21
CA LEU A 90 21.86 6.27 -3.26
C LEU A 90 22.36 4.90 -3.75
N ARG A 91 21.76 3.80 -3.28
CA ARG A 91 22.06 2.44 -3.75
C ARG A 91 21.78 2.27 -5.24
N ILE A 92 20.60 2.73 -5.70
CA ILE A 92 20.24 2.70 -7.13
C ILE A 92 21.26 3.51 -7.94
N LYS A 93 21.61 4.72 -7.50
CA LYS A 93 22.59 5.58 -8.16
C LYS A 93 23.96 4.91 -8.27
N ASN A 94 24.43 4.27 -7.23
CA ASN A 94 25.72 3.59 -7.21
C ASN A 94 25.73 2.35 -8.13
N ILE A 95 24.70 1.51 -8.06
CA ILE A 95 24.60 0.29 -8.88
C ILE A 95 24.46 0.66 -10.37
N SER A 96 23.56 1.58 -10.70
CA SER A 96 23.34 2.01 -12.08
C SER A 96 24.55 2.79 -12.62
N GLY A 97 25.19 3.62 -11.81
CA GLY A 97 26.42 4.32 -12.16
C GLY A 97 27.52 3.35 -12.57
N ALA A 98 27.79 2.35 -11.73
CA ALA A 98 28.80 1.32 -12.04
C ALA A 98 28.44 0.51 -13.30
N PHE A 99 27.16 0.21 -13.54
CA PHE A 99 26.71 -0.45 -14.75
C PHE A 99 26.95 0.37 -16.00
N PHE A 100 26.56 1.64 -16.02
CA PHE A 100 26.72 2.51 -17.19
C PHE A 100 28.18 2.87 -17.44
N ASP A 101 29.00 2.99 -16.41
CA ASP A 101 30.44 3.22 -16.56
C ASP A 101 31.13 2.01 -17.20
N LEU A 102 30.76 0.78 -16.77
CA LEU A 102 31.23 -0.44 -17.41
C LEU A 102 30.74 -0.57 -18.87
N ALA A 103 29.49 -0.16 -19.13
CA ALA A 103 28.94 -0.13 -20.49
C ALA A 103 29.72 0.84 -21.39
N THR A 104 30.06 2.04 -20.87
CA THR A 104 30.92 3.00 -21.58
C THR A 104 32.26 2.39 -22.00
N GLU A 105 32.94 1.71 -21.07
CA GLU A 105 34.20 1.03 -21.40
C GLU A 105 34.03 -0.07 -22.44
N LYS A 106 32.99 -0.91 -22.31
CA LYS A 106 32.72 -2.02 -23.26
C LYS A 106 32.47 -1.46 -24.67
N VAL A 107 31.70 -0.36 -24.79
CA VAL A 107 31.44 0.29 -26.09
C VAL A 107 32.69 0.91 -26.67
N CYS A 108 33.54 1.54 -25.89
CA CYS A 108 34.82 2.06 -26.35
C CYS A 108 35.76 0.96 -26.88
N ARG A 109 35.80 -0.18 -26.20
CA ARG A 109 36.52 -1.40 -26.64
C ARG A 109 35.92 -1.97 -27.94
N LEU A 110 34.58 -1.92 -28.08
CA LEU A 110 33.91 -2.31 -29.32
C LEU A 110 34.36 -1.44 -30.51
N ILE A 111 34.31 -0.11 -30.35
CA ILE A 111 34.76 0.83 -31.39
C ILE A 111 36.21 0.50 -31.81
N LYS A 112 37.11 0.33 -30.83
CA LYS A 112 38.51 -0.02 -31.10
C LYS A 112 38.61 -1.35 -31.87
N ARG A 113 37.92 -2.41 -31.45
CA ARG A 113 37.96 -3.71 -32.12
C ARG A 113 37.44 -3.63 -33.53
N VAL A 114 36.31 -2.96 -33.78
CA VAL A 114 35.74 -2.83 -35.15
C VAL A 114 36.69 -2.11 -36.07
N ARG A 115 37.41 -1.08 -35.57
CA ARG A 115 38.44 -0.38 -36.33
C ARG A 115 39.65 -1.30 -36.68
N GLU A 116 40.12 -2.10 -35.71
CA GLU A 116 41.28 -3.00 -35.88
C GLU A 116 40.98 -4.14 -36.80
N GLU A 117 39.75 -4.68 -36.76
CA GLU A 117 39.34 -5.83 -37.60
C GLU A 117 39.00 -5.44 -39.06
N ASN A 118 39.15 -4.17 -39.46
CA ASN A 118 38.83 -3.63 -40.79
C ASN A 118 37.41 -3.95 -41.30
N HIS A 119 36.46 -4.17 -40.42
CA HIS A 119 35.07 -4.45 -40.78
C HIS A 119 34.28 -3.20 -41.23
N ILE A 120 34.96 -2.11 -41.53
CA ILE A 120 34.37 -0.80 -41.89
C ILE A 120 33.83 -0.76 -43.32
N ALA A 121 34.20 -1.72 -44.16
CA ALA A 121 33.89 -1.71 -45.59
C ALA A 121 32.39 -1.89 -45.91
N ASN A 122 31.65 -2.60 -45.05
CA ASN A 122 30.20 -2.83 -45.22
C ASN A 122 29.43 -2.19 -44.05
N LYS A 123 28.81 -1.02 -44.30
CA LYS A 123 28.09 -0.22 -43.29
C LYS A 123 26.92 -1.00 -42.71
N ASP A 124 26.13 -1.70 -43.51
CA ASP A 124 24.92 -2.38 -43.02
C ASP A 124 25.28 -3.59 -42.15
N ALA A 125 26.29 -4.35 -42.53
CA ALA A 125 26.80 -5.45 -41.70
C ALA A 125 27.39 -4.95 -40.37
N THR A 126 28.09 -3.82 -40.42
CA THR A 126 28.65 -3.19 -39.21
C THR A 126 27.55 -2.66 -38.29
N HIS A 127 26.53 -2.00 -38.84
CA HIS A 127 25.35 -1.52 -38.10
C HIS A 127 24.66 -2.70 -37.39
N THR A 128 24.32 -3.75 -38.10
CA THR A 128 23.69 -4.95 -37.51
C THR A 128 24.54 -5.58 -36.41
N LYS A 129 25.87 -5.65 -36.61
CA LYS A 129 26.79 -6.19 -35.60
C LYS A 129 26.85 -5.28 -34.34
N VAL A 130 26.89 -3.96 -34.53
CA VAL A 130 26.88 -2.99 -33.44
C VAL A 130 25.58 -3.12 -32.62
N LEU A 131 24.42 -3.12 -33.28
CA LEU A 131 23.14 -3.28 -32.61
C LEU A 131 23.06 -4.59 -31.81
N THR A 132 23.47 -5.70 -32.43
CA THR A 132 23.47 -7.01 -31.75
C THR A 132 24.35 -6.99 -30.49
N LEU A 133 25.54 -6.41 -30.56
CA LEU A 133 26.46 -6.31 -29.43
C LEU A 133 25.94 -5.36 -28.33
N LEU A 134 25.26 -4.28 -28.69
CA LEU A 134 24.64 -3.37 -27.76
C LEU A 134 23.43 -4.02 -27.07
N HIS A 135 22.56 -4.72 -27.80
CA HIS A 135 21.47 -5.49 -27.20
C HIS A 135 22.00 -6.52 -26.19
N ASN A 136 23.01 -7.31 -26.57
CA ASN A 136 23.62 -8.28 -25.66
C ASN A 136 24.22 -7.62 -24.39
N LEU A 137 24.70 -6.40 -24.49
CA LEU A 137 25.22 -5.64 -23.35
C LEU A 137 24.11 -5.34 -22.33
N TYR A 138 22.91 -4.98 -22.81
CA TYR A 138 21.75 -4.69 -21.93
C TYR A 138 21.06 -5.96 -21.42
N GLU A 139 21.16 -7.06 -22.17
CA GLU A 139 20.63 -8.37 -21.77
C GLU A 139 21.58 -9.17 -20.87
N ASP A 140 22.74 -8.62 -20.52
CA ASP A 140 23.69 -9.27 -19.63
C ASP A 140 23.10 -9.47 -18.22
N ARG A 141 22.46 -10.64 -18.04
CA ARG A 141 21.74 -11.05 -16.83
C ARG A 141 22.63 -11.26 -15.62
N ASN A 142 23.94 -11.23 -15.78
CA ASN A 142 24.91 -11.31 -14.68
C ASN A 142 25.22 -9.93 -14.09
N SER A 143 24.61 -8.88 -14.57
CA SER A 143 24.78 -7.54 -14.00
C SER A 143 24.09 -7.45 -12.63
N LYS A 144 24.70 -6.74 -11.71
CA LYS A 144 24.08 -6.42 -10.41
C LYS A 144 22.76 -5.64 -10.56
N LEU A 145 22.56 -4.99 -11.71
CA LEU A 145 21.35 -4.28 -12.06
C LEU A 145 20.13 -5.21 -12.12
N ASP A 146 20.28 -6.42 -12.64
CA ASP A 146 19.17 -7.39 -12.79
C ASP A 146 18.67 -7.95 -11.47
N ASN A 147 19.48 -7.97 -10.43
CA ASN A 147 19.15 -8.53 -9.13
C ASN A 147 18.48 -7.52 -8.18
N PHE A 148 18.51 -6.24 -8.51
CA PHE A 148 17.94 -5.21 -7.65
C PHE A 148 16.50 -4.87 -8.07
N LYS A 149 15.57 -4.93 -7.09
CA LYS A 149 14.19 -4.51 -7.29
C LYS A 149 13.93 -3.18 -6.59
N TYR A 150 13.24 -2.30 -7.27
CA TYR A 150 12.73 -1.05 -6.71
C TYR A 150 11.24 -0.93 -7.00
N ARG A 151 10.43 -0.69 -5.99
CA ARG A 151 8.95 -0.62 -6.11
C ARG A 151 8.35 -1.84 -6.83
N GLY A 152 8.84 -3.04 -6.50
CA GLY A 152 8.36 -4.30 -7.07
C GLY A 152 8.86 -4.63 -8.47
N LYS A 153 9.49 -3.67 -9.18
CA LYS A 153 10.06 -3.86 -10.53
C LYS A 153 11.57 -4.03 -10.46
N LYS A 154 12.14 -4.81 -11.36
CA LYS A 154 13.60 -4.91 -11.53
C LYS A 154 14.15 -3.63 -12.18
N LEU A 155 15.38 -3.24 -11.87
CA LEU A 155 15.99 -2.04 -12.46
C LEU A 155 16.03 -2.06 -14.01
N PRO A 156 16.27 -3.19 -14.70
CA PRO A 156 16.20 -3.23 -16.16
C PRO A 156 14.84 -2.85 -16.75
N GLU A 157 13.74 -3.00 -16.00
CA GLU A 157 12.40 -2.60 -16.47
C GLU A 157 12.21 -1.07 -16.59
N TYR A 158 13.12 -0.29 -15.99
CA TYR A 158 13.18 1.17 -16.16
C TYR A 158 14.04 1.61 -17.34
N CYS A 159 14.74 0.67 -18.01
CA CYS A 159 15.54 0.97 -19.18
C CYS A 159 14.64 1.27 -20.39
N ASN A 160 15.12 2.15 -21.27
CA ASN A 160 14.46 2.47 -22.52
C ASN A 160 15.12 1.70 -23.67
N SER A 161 14.33 1.06 -24.53
CA SER A 161 14.82 0.37 -25.73
C SER A 161 15.55 1.30 -26.71
N GLU A 162 15.18 2.57 -26.76
CA GLU A 162 15.79 3.58 -27.60
C GLU A 162 17.26 3.89 -27.25
N TRP A 163 17.71 3.57 -26.05
CA TRP A 163 19.10 3.80 -25.66
C TRP A 163 20.11 3.07 -26.53
N VAL A 164 19.73 1.90 -27.03
CA VAL A 164 20.56 1.13 -27.97
C VAL A 164 20.80 1.93 -29.23
N ASP A 165 19.77 2.56 -29.78
CA ASP A 165 19.85 3.39 -30.99
C ASP A 165 20.66 4.67 -30.73
N TRP A 166 20.53 5.28 -29.56
CA TRP A 166 21.34 6.46 -29.19
C TRP A 166 22.82 6.12 -29.16
N VAL A 167 23.19 4.99 -28.55
CA VAL A 167 24.59 4.55 -28.49
C VAL A 167 25.07 4.13 -29.86
N ALA A 168 24.26 3.41 -30.66
CA ALA A 168 24.60 2.98 -31.99
C ALA A 168 24.96 4.16 -32.91
N LYS A 169 24.17 5.25 -32.87
CA LYS A 169 24.48 6.50 -33.62
C LYS A 169 25.82 7.07 -33.27
N VAL A 170 26.19 7.10 -32.00
CA VAL A 170 27.47 7.62 -31.53
C VAL A 170 28.60 6.69 -31.99
N VAL A 171 28.43 5.37 -31.86
CA VAL A 171 29.44 4.39 -32.34
C VAL A 171 29.68 4.52 -33.82
N GLU A 172 28.62 4.61 -34.61
CA GLU A 172 28.75 4.81 -36.08
C GLU A 172 29.40 6.15 -36.47
N GLY A 173 28.98 7.22 -35.76
CA GLY A 173 29.60 8.52 -35.94
C GLY A 173 31.13 8.54 -35.67
N GLU A 174 31.57 7.68 -34.75
CA GLU A 174 32.99 7.51 -34.46
C GLU A 174 33.71 6.54 -35.41
N LEU A 175 33.01 5.50 -35.89
CA LEU A 175 33.61 4.57 -36.88
C LEU A 175 33.81 5.21 -38.25
N TYR A 176 32.88 6.04 -38.71
CA TYR A 176 32.85 6.65 -40.02
C TYR A 176 33.25 8.15 -39.99
N ASN A 177 33.96 8.60 -38.95
CA ASN A 177 34.36 9.97 -38.79
C ASN A 177 35.44 10.37 -39.83
N GLU A 178 35.17 11.43 -40.59
CA GLU A 178 36.10 11.96 -41.63
C GLU A 178 37.44 12.43 -41.06
N ALA A 179 37.48 12.91 -39.83
CA ALA A 179 38.71 13.32 -39.15
C ALA A 179 39.59 12.14 -38.69
N GLY A 180 39.20 10.90 -39.04
CA GLY A 180 39.94 9.71 -38.70
C GLY A 180 39.73 9.21 -37.26
N PRO A 181 40.33 8.07 -36.91
CA PRO A 181 40.16 7.41 -35.63
C PRO A 181 40.82 8.20 -34.49
N ASN A 182 40.04 8.51 -33.46
CA ASN A 182 40.51 9.14 -32.22
C ASN A 182 39.84 8.54 -31.01
N ASN A 183 40.60 7.82 -30.19
CA ASN A 183 40.06 7.10 -29.02
C ASN A 183 39.63 8.07 -27.89
N GLY A 184 40.28 9.20 -27.72
CA GLY A 184 39.89 10.23 -26.73
C GLY A 184 38.54 10.85 -27.09
N ARG A 185 38.33 11.23 -28.35
CA ARG A 185 37.06 11.75 -28.85
C ARG A 185 35.95 10.70 -28.72
N ALA A 186 36.22 9.44 -29.13
CA ALA A 186 35.29 8.36 -29.02
C ALA A 186 34.84 8.13 -27.54
N TYR A 187 35.78 8.14 -26.61
CA TYR A 187 35.49 8.05 -25.20
C TYR A 187 34.57 9.17 -24.69
N THR A 188 34.92 10.42 -25.06
CA THR A 188 34.14 11.60 -24.67
C THR A 188 32.69 11.52 -25.19
N ASN A 189 32.51 11.15 -26.48
CA ASN A 189 31.20 11.06 -27.11
C ASN A 189 30.36 9.90 -26.56
N VAL A 190 30.95 8.73 -26.33
CA VAL A 190 30.29 7.58 -25.72
C VAL A 190 29.92 7.89 -24.27
N LYS A 191 30.81 8.57 -23.52
CA LYS A 191 30.49 8.97 -22.16
C LYS A 191 29.33 9.94 -22.11
N ALA A 192 29.30 10.94 -23.01
CA ALA A 192 28.20 11.92 -23.07
C ALA A 192 26.83 11.25 -23.31
N VAL A 193 26.74 10.29 -24.22
CA VAL A 193 25.47 9.57 -24.46
C VAL A 193 25.06 8.74 -23.24
N TYR A 194 26.01 8.10 -22.54
CA TYR A 194 25.70 7.37 -21.32
C TYR A 194 25.34 8.27 -20.15
N ASP A 195 25.89 9.46 -20.06
CA ASP A 195 25.46 10.46 -19.06
C ASP A 195 23.99 10.89 -19.32
N ASN A 196 23.60 11.08 -20.59
CA ASN A 196 22.19 11.31 -20.94
C ASN A 196 21.30 10.12 -20.63
N ILE A 197 21.75 8.89 -20.89
CA ILE A 197 21.03 7.65 -20.53
C ILE A 197 20.86 7.55 -19.02
N LYS A 198 21.88 7.88 -18.23
CA LYS A 198 21.77 7.93 -16.75
C LYS A 198 20.69 8.91 -16.30
N LEU A 199 20.63 10.10 -16.90
CA LEU A 199 19.59 11.09 -16.58
C LEU A 199 18.20 10.57 -16.92
N ASP A 200 17.99 10.01 -18.13
CA ASP A 200 16.69 9.42 -18.51
C ASP A 200 16.29 8.29 -17.57
N PHE A 201 17.23 7.41 -17.20
CA PHE A 201 17.01 6.34 -16.24
C PHE A 201 16.52 6.87 -14.88
N TYR A 202 17.17 7.91 -14.33
CA TYR A 202 16.76 8.50 -13.07
C TYR A 202 15.40 9.20 -13.17
N HIS A 203 15.12 9.87 -14.29
CA HIS A 203 13.78 10.43 -14.53
C HIS A 203 12.70 9.35 -14.55
N ARG A 204 12.93 8.23 -15.21
CA ARG A 204 11.98 7.11 -15.25
C ARG A 204 11.74 6.47 -13.89
N ILE A 205 12.77 6.39 -13.05
CA ILE A 205 12.64 5.91 -11.67
C ILE A 205 11.83 6.89 -10.82
N ASN A 206 12.02 8.20 -10.99
CA ASN A 206 11.37 9.23 -10.18
C ASN A 206 9.95 9.55 -10.64
N ASN A 207 9.67 9.61 -11.94
CA ASN A 207 8.35 9.99 -12.47
C ASN A 207 7.25 8.96 -12.17
N GLN A 208 7.58 7.76 -11.76
CA GLN A 208 6.60 6.82 -11.20
C GLN A 208 6.17 7.19 -9.77
N GLN A 209 6.71 8.25 -9.16
CA GLN A 209 6.23 8.78 -7.89
C GLN A 209 4.90 9.54 -8.05
N GLU A 210 4.67 10.20 -9.19
CA GLU A 210 3.49 11.06 -9.41
C GLU A 210 2.20 10.27 -9.76
N GLN A 211 2.32 8.99 -10.10
CA GLN A 211 1.16 8.16 -10.51
C GLN A 211 0.52 7.34 -9.37
N ILE A 212 1.03 7.46 -8.13
CA ILE A 212 0.57 6.67 -6.97
C ILE A 212 0.00 7.59 -5.85
N GLN A 213 -0.08 8.89 -6.08
CA GLN A 213 -0.83 9.84 -5.27
C GLN A 213 -2.18 10.13 -5.95
#